data_4fc5098eceeb4959d766155fe02170e8
#
_entry.id   4fc5098eceeb4959d766155fe02170e8
#
_cell.length_a   1.000
_cell.length_b   1.000
_cell.length_c   1.000
_cell.angle_alpha   90.00
_cell.angle_beta   90.00
_cell.angle_gamma   90.00
#
_symmetry.space_group_name_H-M   'P 1'
#
loop_
_entity.id
_entity.type
_entity.pdbx_description
1 polymer ?
#
loop_
_entity_poly.entity_id
_entity_poly.type
_entity_poly.pdbx_seq_one_letter_code
_entity_poly.pdbx_strand_id
1 'polypeptide(L)'
;MNPSKSVVWRSGLVAVLLGVAACGVGDSAELEPSLETSEDPLACTVTQTCANGTSVTCYSSSGCTSGADNGGWVECDGVRTYCPPACTCGATRYTATRSGEGVTCGAAMTQARTLLTSVVTAKCPAGGCNSTDALGECVPLGPNRTDGFRASITRTYSCKEPANCQ
;
A
#
# COMPACT_ATOMS: atom_id res chain seq x y z
N MET A 1 13.39 -34.37 -18.50
CA MET A 1 12.57 -35.41 -17.85
C MET A 1 12.50 -35.12 -16.36
N ASN A 2 11.42 -34.55 -15.89
CA ASN A 2 11.16 -34.34 -14.46
C ASN A 2 9.72 -34.75 -14.18
N PRO A 3 9.47 -35.62 -13.16
CA PRO A 3 8.14 -36.12 -12.88
C PRO A 3 7.30 -35.16 -12.09
N SER A 4 6.06 -35.02 -12.53
CA SER A 4 4.93 -34.36 -11.92
C SER A 4 4.59 -34.96 -10.53
N LYS A 5 4.47 -34.11 -9.49
CA LYS A 5 3.92 -34.52 -8.20
C LYS A 5 2.45 -34.09 -8.14
N SER A 6 1.56 -35.06 -8.25
CA SER A 6 0.12 -34.93 -8.03
C SER A 6 -0.17 -34.78 -6.53
N VAL A 7 -0.88 -33.72 -6.15
CA VAL A 7 -1.40 -33.49 -4.81
C VAL A 7 -2.83 -34.02 -4.74
N VAL A 8 -3.02 -35.04 -3.91
CA VAL A 8 -4.32 -35.66 -3.63
C VAL A 8 -5.07 -34.81 -2.59
N TRP A 9 -6.23 -34.24 -2.97
CA TRP A 9 -7.17 -33.61 -2.06
C TRP A 9 -8.01 -34.66 -1.35
N ARG A 10 -7.90 -34.72 -0.04
CA ARG A 10 -8.78 -35.51 0.83
C ARG A 10 -10.00 -34.67 1.22
N SER A 11 -11.15 -35.05 0.71
CA SER A 11 -12.47 -34.53 1.12
C SER A 11 -12.78 -34.98 2.54
N GLY A 12 -12.86 -34.03 3.48
CA GLY A 12 -13.40 -34.25 4.84
C GLY A 12 -14.89 -33.96 4.87
N LEU A 13 -15.68 -34.99 5.09
CA LEU A 13 -17.13 -34.96 5.30
C LEU A 13 -17.39 -34.48 6.74
N VAL A 14 -18.01 -33.29 6.93
CA VAL A 14 -18.47 -32.80 8.23
C VAL A 14 -19.96 -33.14 8.36
N ALA A 15 -20.30 -34.05 9.26
CA ALA A 15 -21.67 -34.39 9.62
C ALA A 15 -22.24 -33.31 10.56
N VAL A 16 -23.34 -32.68 10.16
CA VAL A 16 -24.12 -31.76 10.99
C VAL A 16 -25.16 -32.56 11.77
N LEU A 17 -25.01 -32.61 13.08
CA LEU A 17 -25.99 -33.17 14.01
C LEU A 17 -27.02 -32.08 14.37
N LEU A 18 -28.26 -32.25 13.88
CA LEU A 18 -29.43 -31.49 14.31
C LEU A 18 -29.90 -31.99 15.66
N GLY A 19 -29.73 -31.21 16.72
CA GLY A 19 -30.35 -31.42 18.02
C GLY A 19 -31.71 -30.72 18.07
N VAL A 20 -32.79 -31.52 18.15
CA VAL A 20 -34.14 -31.03 18.42
C VAL A 20 -34.30 -30.98 19.95
N ALA A 21 -34.45 -29.75 20.51
CA ALA A 21 -34.82 -29.57 21.92
C ALA A 21 -36.33 -29.32 22.03
N ALA A 22 -36.99 -30.14 22.83
CA ALA A 22 -38.41 -30.16 23.05
C ALA A 22 -38.90 -28.95 23.87
N CYS A 23 -40.11 -28.47 23.52
CA CYS A 23 -40.88 -27.50 24.31
C CYS A 23 -41.33 -28.12 25.64
N GLY A 24 -40.93 -27.50 26.75
CA GLY A 24 -41.56 -27.70 28.06
C GLY A 24 -42.47 -26.52 28.35
N VAL A 25 -43.77 -26.77 28.44
CA VAL A 25 -44.78 -25.82 28.95
C VAL A 25 -44.71 -25.83 30.47
N GLY A 26 -44.29 -24.71 31.07
CA GLY A 26 -44.35 -24.48 32.51
C GLY A 26 -44.87 -23.06 32.74
N ASP A 27 -46.14 -23.00 33.17
CA ASP A 27 -46.82 -21.81 33.60
C ASP A 27 -46.27 -21.37 34.97
N SER A 28 -45.54 -20.24 35.01
CA SER A 28 -45.18 -19.54 36.24
C SER A 28 -45.03 -18.08 35.89
N ALA A 29 -45.95 -17.27 36.41
CA ALA A 29 -45.86 -15.82 36.36
C ALA A 29 -44.65 -15.36 37.16
N GLU A 30 -43.54 -15.14 36.44
CA GLU A 30 -42.30 -14.59 36.96
C GLU A 30 -42.09 -13.23 36.33
N LEU A 31 -41.99 -12.26 37.19
CA LEU A 31 -41.64 -10.87 36.86
C LEU A 31 -40.49 -10.87 35.85
N GLU A 32 -40.81 -10.50 34.65
CA GLU A 32 -39.77 -10.26 33.65
C GLU A 32 -38.84 -9.11 34.15
N PRO A 33 -37.56 -9.39 34.44
CA PRO A 33 -36.62 -8.30 34.54
C PRO A 33 -36.61 -7.62 33.15
N SER A 34 -37.06 -6.39 33.08
CA SER A 34 -36.85 -5.54 31.94
C SER A 34 -35.34 -5.57 31.62
N LEU A 35 -34.96 -6.40 30.68
CA LEU A 35 -33.69 -6.32 30.01
C LEU A 35 -33.75 -4.99 29.28
N GLU A 36 -33.30 -3.92 29.96
CA GLU A 36 -32.79 -2.76 29.26
C GLU A 36 -31.69 -3.27 28.37
N THR A 37 -32.02 -3.52 27.10
CA THR A 37 -31.01 -3.66 26.05
C THR A 37 -30.30 -2.32 25.99
N SER A 38 -29.23 -2.20 26.76
CA SER A 38 -28.21 -1.21 26.51
C SER A 38 -27.70 -1.55 25.12
N GLU A 39 -28.24 -0.90 24.10
CA GLU A 39 -27.63 -0.83 22.79
C GLU A 39 -26.35 -0.03 22.96
N ASP A 40 -25.29 -0.68 23.46
CA ASP A 40 -23.95 -0.16 23.30
C ASP A 40 -23.78 0.09 21.79
N PRO A 41 -23.47 1.31 21.38
CA PRO A 41 -23.25 1.61 19.97
C PRO A 41 -22.18 0.63 19.46
N LEU A 42 -22.59 -0.31 18.62
CA LEU A 42 -21.73 -1.33 18.07
C LEU A 42 -20.59 -0.64 17.34
N ALA A 43 -19.40 -0.74 17.91
CA ALA A 43 -18.18 -0.29 17.24
C ALA A 43 -18.14 -0.88 15.83
N CYS A 44 -17.98 -0.03 14.84
CA CYS A 44 -17.95 -0.43 13.44
C CYS A 44 -16.58 -0.12 12.82
N THR A 45 -16.21 -0.95 11.88
CA THR A 45 -15.06 -0.72 11.00
C THR A 45 -15.54 -0.88 9.57
N VAL A 46 -15.26 0.08 8.72
CA VAL A 46 -15.56 -0.01 7.30
C VAL A 46 -14.30 0.20 6.48
N THR A 47 -14.13 -0.63 5.45
CA THR A 47 -13.02 -0.55 4.49
C THR A 47 -13.56 -0.46 3.08
N GLN A 48 -13.08 0.49 2.31
CA GLN A 48 -13.37 0.67 0.89
C GLN A 48 -12.11 0.44 0.08
N THR A 49 -12.19 -0.48 -0.90
CA THR A 49 -11.12 -0.65 -1.89
C THR A 49 -11.21 0.44 -2.94
N CYS A 50 -10.10 1.12 -3.18
CA CYS A 50 -9.97 2.21 -4.12
C CYS A 50 -9.70 1.71 -5.55
N ALA A 51 -9.99 2.53 -6.57
CA ALA A 51 -9.75 2.18 -7.97
C ALA A 51 -8.27 1.92 -8.31
N ASN A 52 -7.34 2.47 -7.54
CA ASN A 52 -5.89 2.25 -7.68
C ASN A 52 -5.39 0.98 -6.96
N GLY A 53 -6.29 0.17 -6.38
CA GLY A 53 -5.95 -1.05 -5.65
C GLY A 53 -5.54 -0.83 -4.18
N THR A 54 -5.46 0.41 -3.71
CA THR A 54 -5.28 0.71 -2.28
C THR A 54 -6.60 0.60 -1.53
N SER A 55 -6.61 0.79 -0.22
CA SER A 55 -7.84 0.84 0.58
C SER A 55 -7.80 1.98 1.58
N VAL A 56 -8.98 2.53 1.87
CA VAL A 56 -9.18 3.44 2.99
C VAL A 56 -10.06 2.74 4.03
N THR A 57 -9.74 2.95 5.29
CA THR A 57 -10.44 2.31 6.42
C THR A 57 -10.69 3.35 7.50
N CYS A 58 -11.86 3.31 8.11
CA CYS A 58 -12.12 4.07 9.32
C CYS A 58 -12.83 3.21 10.38
N TYR A 59 -12.78 3.67 11.61
CA TYR A 59 -13.36 3.05 12.78
C TYR A 59 -14.21 4.07 13.55
N SER A 60 -15.35 3.63 14.07
CA SER A 60 -16.26 4.46 14.88
C SER A 60 -16.97 3.62 15.92
N SER A 61 -17.39 4.27 16.98
CA SER A 61 -18.33 3.72 17.97
C SER A 61 -19.79 4.10 17.70
N SER A 62 -20.06 4.99 16.74
CA SER A 62 -21.41 5.53 16.50
C SER A 62 -22.00 5.21 15.14
N GLY A 63 -21.17 4.89 14.14
CA GLY A 63 -21.64 4.52 12.81
C GLY A 63 -20.56 4.63 11.75
N CYS A 64 -20.57 3.70 10.81
CA CYS A 64 -19.66 3.65 9.67
C CYS A 64 -20.45 3.41 8.40
N THR A 65 -20.02 4.04 7.31
CA THR A 65 -20.56 3.79 5.98
C THR A 65 -19.47 3.96 4.92
N SER A 66 -19.69 3.44 3.73
CA SER A 66 -18.76 3.59 2.61
C SER A 66 -19.54 3.75 1.31
N GLY A 67 -18.88 4.30 0.29
CA GLY A 67 -19.43 4.45 -1.03
C GLY A 67 -18.38 4.35 -2.12
N ALA A 68 -18.81 4.00 -3.33
CA ALA A 68 -17.93 3.84 -4.50
C ALA A 68 -17.89 5.10 -5.40
N ASP A 69 -18.76 6.08 -5.17
CA ASP A 69 -18.78 7.35 -5.89
C ASP A 69 -17.51 8.15 -5.64
N ASN A 70 -17.14 9.01 -6.60
CA ASN A 70 -15.92 9.82 -6.56
C ASN A 70 -14.62 9.02 -6.30
N GLY A 71 -14.55 7.78 -6.78
CA GLY A 71 -13.37 6.91 -6.63
C GLY A 71 -13.36 6.07 -5.36
N GLY A 72 -14.36 6.22 -4.47
CA GLY A 72 -14.52 5.51 -3.21
C GLY A 72 -14.24 6.38 -1.99
N TRP A 73 -14.93 6.08 -0.89
CA TRP A 73 -14.78 6.77 0.38
C TRP A 73 -15.29 5.92 1.56
N VAL A 74 -14.83 6.24 2.73
CA VAL A 74 -15.38 5.77 4.01
C VAL A 74 -15.78 6.96 4.87
N GLU A 75 -16.80 6.78 5.72
CA GLU A 75 -17.26 7.81 6.64
C GLU A 75 -17.48 7.17 8.01
N CYS A 76 -16.87 7.74 9.04
CA CYS A 76 -17.02 7.37 10.43
C CYS A 76 -17.23 8.64 11.25
N ASP A 77 -18.19 8.62 12.17
CA ASP A 77 -18.53 9.77 13.02
C ASP A 77 -18.84 11.06 12.22
N GLY A 78 -19.42 10.91 11.01
CA GLY A 78 -19.71 12.04 10.13
C GLY A 78 -18.48 12.62 9.40
N VAL A 79 -17.29 12.05 9.61
CA VAL A 79 -16.06 12.46 8.91
C VAL A 79 -15.81 11.54 7.73
N ARG A 80 -15.80 12.12 6.52
CA ARG A 80 -15.59 11.39 5.29
C ARG A 80 -14.12 11.44 4.85
N THR A 81 -13.56 10.25 4.57
CA THR A 81 -12.22 10.07 4.00
C THR A 81 -12.34 9.47 2.61
N TYR A 82 -11.84 10.17 1.59
CA TYR A 82 -11.88 9.72 0.21
C TYR A 82 -10.66 8.88 -0.16
N CYS A 83 -10.86 7.98 -1.10
CA CYS A 83 -9.76 7.30 -1.78
C CYS A 83 -8.83 8.30 -2.45
N PRO A 84 -7.51 8.10 -2.36
CA PRO A 84 -6.56 8.94 -3.09
C PRO A 84 -6.76 8.77 -4.60
N PRO A 85 -6.58 9.84 -5.38
CA PRO A 85 -6.70 9.76 -6.83
C PRO A 85 -5.63 8.84 -7.42
N ALA A 86 -5.93 8.21 -8.57
CA ALA A 86 -4.96 7.42 -9.31
C ALA A 86 -3.81 8.29 -9.83
N CYS A 87 -2.58 7.77 -9.74
CA CYS A 87 -1.41 8.47 -10.26
C CYS A 87 -1.34 8.40 -11.78
N THR A 88 -1.13 9.55 -12.41
CA THR A 88 -0.70 9.67 -13.82
C THR A 88 0.70 10.26 -13.88
N CYS A 89 1.42 10.03 -14.97
CA CYS A 89 2.73 10.61 -15.14
C CYS A 89 2.57 12.02 -15.74
N GLY A 90 3.06 13.03 -15.01
CA GLY A 90 3.01 14.43 -15.44
C GLY A 90 3.81 14.67 -16.72
N ALA A 91 3.39 15.67 -17.49
CA ALA A 91 4.04 16.04 -18.76
C ALA A 91 5.40 16.75 -18.55
N THR A 92 5.59 17.39 -17.40
CA THR A 92 6.82 18.13 -17.10
C THR A 92 7.99 17.19 -16.90
N ARG A 93 9.09 17.45 -17.63
CA ARG A 93 10.34 16.69 -17.52
C ARG A 93 11.34 17.43 -16.63
N TYR A 94 11.95 16.71 -15.75
CA TYR A 94 13.03 17.18 -14.87
C TYR A 94 14.31 16.42 -15.17
N THR A 95 15.44 17.07 -14.95
CA THR A 95 16.77 16.45 -15.09
C THR A 95 17.57 16.70 -13.83
N ALA A 96 18.23 15.67 -13.33
CA ALA A 96 19.13 15.76 -12.20
C ALA A 96 20.39 14.94 -12.48
N THR A 97 21.54 15.47 -12.05
CA THR A 97 22.83 14.77 -12.14
C THR A 97 23.39 14.59 -10.73
N ARG A 98 23.92 13.42 -10.45
CA ARG A 98 24.67 13.13 -9.23
C ARG A 98 25.89 12.29 -9.53
N SER A 99 26.95 12.55 -8.78
CA SER A 99 28.17 11.75 -8.81
C SER A 99 28.25 10.92 -7.52
N GLY A 100 28.76 9.72 -7.65
CA GLY A 100 29.09 8.83 -6.53
C GLY A 100 30.56 8.44 -6.60
N GLU A 101 31.09 8.03 -5.48
CA GLU A 101 32.46 7.52 -5.34
C GLU A 101 32.42 6.09 -4.76
N GLY A 102 33.45 5.30 -5.08
CA GLY A 102 33.52 3.93 -4.57
C GLY A 102 34.81 3.25 -4.97
N VAL A 103 35.09 2.14 -4.33
CA VAL A 103 36.28 1.32 -4.61
C VAL A 103 36.29 0.70 -6.02
N THR A 104 35.12 0.63 -6.66
CA THR A 104 34.95 0.21 -8.04
C THR A 104 33.99 1.15 -8.76
N CYS A 105 34.02 1.18 -10.09
CA CYS A 105 33.05 1.93 -10.90
C CYS A 105 31.60 1.53 -10.59
N GLY A 106 31.34 0.23 -10.36
CA GLY A 106 30.01 -0.26 -9.99
C GLY A 106 29.53 0.31 -8.66
N ALA A 107 30.40 0.37 -7.66
CA ALA A 107 30.09 0.97 -6.34
C ALA A 107 29.83 2.49 -6.48
N ALA A 108 30.64 3.21 -7.24
CA ALA A 108 30.46 4.64 -7.53
C ALA A 108 29.12 4.91 -8.24
N MET A 109 28.76 4.11 -9.24
CA MET A 109 27.47 4.24 -9.93
C MET A 109 26.29 3.90 -9.02
N THR A 110 26.41 2.91 -8.13
CA THR A 110 25.37 2.56 -7.15
C THR A 110 25.11 3.73 -6.21
N GLN A 111 26.16 4.36 -5.68
CA GLN A 111 26.05 5.53 -4.84
C GLN A 111 25.38 6.71 -5.59
N ALA A 112 25.79 6.98 -6.83
CA ALA A 112 25.17 8.02 -7.66
C ALA A 112 23.66 7.78 -7.87
N ARG A 113 23.22 6.52 -8.10
CA ARG A 113 21.80 6.15 -8.22
C ARG A 113 21.03 6.38 -6.91
N THR A 114 21.62 6.03 -5.77
CA THR A 114 21.00 6.27 -4.45
C THR A 114 20.77 7.75 -4.22
N LEU A 115 21.77 8.60 -4.52
CA LEU A 115 21.64 10.04 -4.41
C LEU A 115 20.60 10.62 -5.37
N LEU A 116 20.50 10.10 -6.61
CA LEU A 116 19.45 10.49 -7.56
C LEU A 116 18.06 10.11 -7.07
N THR A 117 17.90 8.93 -6.47
CA THR A 117 16.62 8.48 -5.90
C THR A 117 16.16 9.46 -4.82
N SER A 118 17.03 9.90 -3.92
CA SER A 118 16.70 10.89 -2.90
C SER A 118 16.25 12.24 -3.51
N VAL A 119 16.90 12.68 -4.60
CA VAL A 119 16.51 13.91 -5.32
C VAL A 119 15.12 13.77 -5.94
N VAL A 120 14.83 12.62 -6.59
CA VAL A 120 13.53 12.36 -7.20
C VAL A 120 12.45 12.31 -6.12
N THR A 121 12.68 11.62 -5.00
CA THR A 121 11.72 11.54 -3.88
C THR A 121 11.44 12.93 -3.28
N ALA A 122 12.46 13.76 -3.11
CA ALA A 122 12.30 15.12 -2.59
C ALA A 122 11.52 16.02 -3.56
N LYS A 123 11.67 15.82 -4.87
CA LYS A 123 10.99 16.62 -5.91
C LYS A 123 9.58 16.15 -6.20
N CYS A 124 9.34 14.84 -6.14
CA CYS A 124 8.10 14.18 -6.54
C CYS A 124 7.49 13.45 -5.34
N PRO A 125 6.58 14.07 -4.57
CA PRO A 125 5.99 13.45 -3.38
C PRO A 125 5.26 12.12 -3.67
N ALA A 126 4.56 12.02 -4.81
CA ALA A 126 3.92 10.79 -5.27
C ALA A 126 4.86 9.83 -6.03
N GLY A 127 6.15 10.17 -6.11
CA GLY A 127 7.17 9.39 -6.81
C GLY A 127 7.44 9.84 -8.25
N GLY A 128 8.59 9.40 -8.75
CA GLY A 128 9.00 9.62 -10.14
C GLY A 128 8.41 8.60 -11.11
N CYS A 129 8.30 8.98 -12.37
CA CYS A 129 7.89 8.12 -13.47
C CYS A 129 8.64 8.49 -14.76
N ASN A 130 8.57 7.62 -15.78
CA ASN A 130 9.24 7.80 -17.08
C ASN A 130 10.73 8.16 -16.94
N SER A 131 11.42 7.51 -15.98
CA SER A 131 12.81 7.78 -15.68
C SER A 131 13.74 7.11 -16.69
N THR A 132 14.74 7.85 -17.18
CA THR A 132 15.83 7.36 -18.00
C THR A 132 17.16 7.83 -17.43
N ASP A 133 18.14 6.93 -17.33
CA ASP A 133 19.48 7.23 -16.84
C ASP A 133 20.48 7.29 -18.00
N ALA A 134 21.20 8.39 -18.12
CA ALA A 134 22.40 8.51 -18.93
C ALA A 134 23.62 8.35 -18.01
N LEU A 135 24.45 7.34 -18.30
CA LEU A 135 25.67 7.05 -17.54
C LEU A 135 26.79 7.95 -18.03
N GLY A 136 27.42 8.68 -17.12
CA GLY A 136 28.66 9.41 -17.40
C GLY A 136 29.89 8.49 -17.29
N GLU A 137 31.03 9.05 -17.60
CA GLU A 137 32.29 8.35 -17.49
C GLU A 137 32.61 7.98 -16.04
N CYS A 138 33.28 6.86 -15.87
CA CYS A 138 33.86 6.42 -14.62
C CYS A 138 35.35 6.75 -14.63
N VAL A 139 35.77 7.65 -13.77
CA VAL A 139 37.16 8.12 -13.70
C VAL A 139 37.82 7.71 -12.37
N PRO A 140 39.11 7.33 -12.36
CA PRO A 140 39.81 7.09 -11.13
C PRO A 140 39.98 8.39 -10.33
N LEU A 141 39.96 8.29 -9.00
CA LEU A 141 40.10 9.46 -8.10
C LEU A 141 41.56 9.93 -7.94
N GLY A 142 42.53 9.09 -8.31
CA GLY A 142 43.94 9.42 -8.19
C GLY A 142 44.78 8.61 -9.17
N PRO A 143 46.12 8.78 -9.12
CA PRO A 143 47.03 8.09 -10.04
C PRO A 143 47.05 6.57 -9.88
N ASN A 144 46.63 6.11 -8.68
CA ASN A 144 46.53 4.69 -8.37
C ASN A 144 45.09 4.23 -8.42
N ARG A 145 44.79 3.08 -9.03
CA ARG A 145 43.45 2.52 -9.07
C ARG A 145 42.91 2.13 -7.69
N THR A 146 43.75 2.08 -6.68
CA THR A 146 43.41 1.86 -5.26
C THR A 146 42.73 3.07 -4.60
N ASP A 147 42.87 4.28 -5.20
CA ASP A 147 42.29 5.51 -4.66
C ASP A 147 40.76 5.58 -4.89
N GLY A 148 40.21 4.62 -5.62
CA GLY A 148 38.81 4.53 -5.92
C GLY A 148 38.42 5.17 -7.25
N PHE A 149 37.12 5.26 -7.48
CA PHE A 149 36.53 5.77 -8.72
C PHE A 149 35.42 6.76 -8.42
N ARG A 150 35.21 7.71 -9.32
CA ARG A 150 34.04 8.58 -9.37
C ARG A 150 33.26 8.32 -10.63
N ALA A 151 31.96 8.16 -10.52
CA ALA A 151 31.04 8.03 -11.65
C ALA A 151 29.89 9.01 -11.51
N SER A 152 29.40 9.55 -12.63
CA SER A 152 28.23 10.41 -12.66
C SER A 152 27.08 9.75 -13.40
N ILE A 153 25.84 10.07 -12.99
CA ILE A 153 24.61 9.63 -13.67
C ILE A 153 23.70 10.86 -13.79
N THR A 154 23.17 11.04 -14.98
CA THR A 154 22.13 12.04 -15.26
C THR A 154 20.81 11.32 -15.46
N ARG A 155 19.82 11.60 -14.62
CA ARG A 155 18.46 11.07 -14.71
C ARG A 155 17.51 12.13 -15.24
N THR A 156 16.76 11.77 -16.28
CA THR A 156 15.61 12.54 -16.75
C THR A 156 14.34 11.81 -16.33
N TYR A 157 13.37 12.50 -15.71
CA TYR A 157 12.17 11.91 -15.14
C TYR A 157 11.00 12.90 -15.15
N SER A 158 9.79 12.39 -14.94
CA SER A 158 8.59 13.19 -14.60
C SER A 158 8.14 12.84 -13.20
N CYS A 159 7.32 13.70 -12.57
CA CYS A 159 6.64 13.36 -11.33
C CYS A 159 5.28 12.73 -11.62
N LYS A 160 4.84 11.84 -10.74
CA LYS A 160 3.45 11.41 -10.70
C LYS A 160 2.57 12.54 -10.19
N GLU A 161 1.38 12.65 -10.76
CA GLU A 161 0.39 13.69 -10.47
C GLU A 161 -1.00 13.06 -10.27
N PRO A 162 -1.83 13.65 -9.39
CA PRO A 162 -1.54 14.76 -8.47
C PRO A 162 -0.57 14.34 -7.33
N ALA A 163 -0.02 15.32 -6.59
CA ALA A 163 1.02 15.07 -5.58
C ALA A 163 0.56 14.15 -4.42
N ASN A 164 -0.74 14.03 -4.20
CA ASN A 164 -1.37 13.17 -3.18
C ASN A 164 -1.93 11.86 -3.75
N CYS A 165 -1.61 11.51 -4.99
CA CYS A 165 -2.03 10.24 -5.59
C CYS A 165 -1.28 9.04 -4.99
N GLN A 166 -1.89 7.87 -5.04
CA GLN A 166 -1.32 6.59 -4.60
C GLN A 166 -1.59 5.48 -5.62
#